data_208edbbd0f7ff695ab85591353b366d8
#
_entry.id   208edbbd0f7ff695ab85591353b366d8
#
_cell.length_a   1.000
_cell.length_b   1.000
_cell.length_c   1.000
_cell.angle_alpha   90.00
_cell.angle_beta   90.00
_cell.angle_gamma   90.00
#
_symmetry.space_group_name_H-M   'P 1'
#
loop_
_entity.id
_entity.type
_entity.pdbx_description
1 polymer ?
#
loop_
_entity_poly.entity_id
_entity_poly.type
_entity_poly.pdbx_seq_one_letter_code
_entity_poly.pdbx_strand_id
1 'polypeptide(L)'
;APIYASVSGTVKTIETRRVVTGDLIQSIVIDNDGLYESEEFHPYAPVDKLQKEEIIDIVKEAGIVGMGGAGFPTHVKLSPKDPDKIEYVIANCAECEPYLTSDYRRMMEEPDKLIGGLKIMLKLFDNAHGILAVEDNKPDCISLLKQMTKNDPQITVKALKTKYPQGAERQLIYAT
;
A
#
# COMPACT_ATOMS: atom_id res chain seq x y z
N ALA A 1 8.18 -9.98 -7.07
CA ALA A 1 6.71 -10.04 -7.11
C ALA A 1 6.28 -10.49 -8.51
N PRO A 2 5.19 -11.23 -8.65
CA PRO A 2 4.57 -11.53 -9.94
C PRO A 2 4.19 -10.24 -10.68
N ILE A 3 4.17 -10.32 -12.00
CA ILE A 3 3.69 -9.25 -12.88
C ILE A 3 2.47 -9.80 -13.61
N TYR A 4 1.34 -9.13 -13.48
CA TYR A 4 0.09 -9.54 -14.10
C TYR A 4 -0.12 -8.82 -15.42
N ALA A 5 -0.86 -9.49 -16.34
CA ALA A 5 -1.27 -8.88 -17.59
C ALA A 5 -2.21 -7.70 -17.31
N SER A 6 -2.00 -6.60 -18.02
CA SER A 6 -2.87 -5.40 -17.92
C SER A 6 -4.07 -5.45 -18.86
N VAL A 7 -4.15 -6.48 -19.71
CA VAL A 7 -5.20 -6.69 -20.71
C VAL A 7 -5.51 -8.18 -20.83
N SER A 8 -6.73 -8.53 -21.28
CA SER A 8 -7.06 -9.89 -21.72
C SER A 8 -6.58 -10.12 -23.15
N GLY A 9 -6.35 -11.37 -23.52
CA GLY A 9 -5.87 -11.74 -24.85
C GLY A 9 -4.91 -12.92 -24.87
N THR A 10 -4.15 -13.05 -25.93
CA THR A 10 -3.24 -14.18 -26.16
C THR A 10 -1.79 -13.71 -26.21
N VAL A 11 -0.90 -14.42 -25.50
CA VAL A 11 0.53 -14.16 -25.59
C VAL A 11 1.01 -14.49 -27.01
N LYS A 12 1.47 -13.47 -27.73
CA LYS A 12 1.97 -13.58 -29.10
C LYS A 12 3.43 -14.00 -29.14
N THR A 13 4.27 -13.35 -28.34
CA THR A 13 5.71 -13.60 -28.31
C THR A 13 6.32 -13.07 -27.02
N ILE A 14 7.51 -13.58 -26.71
CA ILE A 14 8.38 -13.02 -25.67
C ILE A 14 9.66 -12.56 -26.37
N GLU A 15 9.90 -11.27 -26.43
CA GLU A 15 11.01 -10.68 -27.18
C GLU A 15 11.54 -9.42 -26.53
N THR A 16 12.72 -9.00 -26.94
CA THR A 16 13.31 -7.76 -26.45
C THR A 16 12.63 -6.56 -27.10
N ARG A 17 12.05 -5.69 -26.28
CA ARG A 17 11.41 -4.44 -26.68
C ARG A 17 12.02 -3.22 -25.98
N ARG A 18 12.00 -2.08 -26.64
CA ARG A 18 12.33 -0.82 -26.02
C ARG A 18 11.15 -0.34 -25.17
N VAL A 19 11.41 -0.07 -23.88
CA VAL A 19 10.42 0.41 -22.94
C VAL A 19 10.48 1.95 -22.80
N VAL A 20 9.57 2.51 -22.03
CA VAL A 20 9.42 3.97 -21.84
C VAL A 20 10.69 4.66 -21.31
N THR A 21 11.53 3.96 -20.54
CA THR A 21 12.83 4.47 -20.08
C THR A 21 13.90 4.52 -21.16
N GLY A 22 13.64 3.94 -22.35
CA GLY A 22 14.60 3.82 -23.43
C GLY A 22 15.41 2.53 -23.43
N ASP A 23 15.32 1.74 -22.36
CA ASP A 23 16.05 0.49 -22.21
C ASP A 23 15.45 -0.62 -23.09
N LEU A 24 16.28 -1.58 -23.44
CA LEU A 24 15.88 -2.81 -24.12
C LEU A 24 15.74 -3.91 -23.08
N ILE A 25 14.50 -4.34 -22.82
CA ILE A 25 14.20 -5.39 -21.86
C ILE A 25 13.35 -6.49 -22.48
N GLN A 26 13.42 -7.69 -21.91
CA GLN A 26 12.56 -8.79 -22.31
C GLN A 26 11.12 -8.48 -21.94
N SER A 27 10.23 -8.56 -22.93
CA SER A 27 8.83 -8.15 -22.80
C SER A 27 7.91 -9.25 -23.31
N ILE A 28 6.80 -9.44 -22.62
CA ILE A 28 5.70 -10.31 -23.07
C ILE A 28 4.78 -9.45 -23.93
N VAL A 29 4.61 -9.85 -25.19
CA VAL A 29 3.72 -9.18 -26.14
C VAL A 29 2.39 -9.92 -26.15
N ILE A 30 1.30 -9.21 -25.88
CA ILE A 30 -0.06 -9.76 -25.84
C ILE A 30 -0.87 -9.14 -26.98
N ASP A 31 -1.48 -9.99 -27.81
CA ASP A 31 -2.53 -9.57 -28.73
C ASP A 31 -3.81 -9.39 -27.90
N ASN A 32 -4.15 -8.11 -27.64
CA ASN A 32 -5.32 -7.73 -26.87
C ASN A 32 -6.60 -8.08 -27.63
N ASP A 33 -7.51 -8.83 -27.01
CA ASP A 33 -8.83 -9.19 -27.58
C ASP A 33 -9.89 -8.09 -27.45
N GLY A 34 -9.60 -7.03 -26.68
CA GLY A 34 -10.50 -5.93 -26.44
C GLY A 34 -11.66 -6.22 -25.48
N LEU A 35 -11.71 -7.40 -24.88
CA LEU A 35 -12.76 -7.81 -23.96
C LEU A 35 -12.52 -7.33 -22.54
N TYR A 36 -11.25 -7.13 -22.16
CA TYR A 36 -10.83 -6.71 -20.81
C TYR A 36 -11.36 -7.62 -19.70
N GLU A 37 -11.42 -8.92 -19.97
CA GLU A 37 -11.80 -9.91 -18.98
C GLU A 37 -10.79 -9.91 -17.83
N SER A 38 -11.31 -9.90 -16.60
CA SER A 38 -10.49 -9.97 -15.38
C SER A 38 -10.47 -11.38 -14.83
N GLU A 39 -9.32 -11.79 -14.30
CA GLU A 39 -9.21 -13.00 -13.49
C GLU A 39 -10.11 -12.88 -12.27
N GLU A 40 -10.84 -13.95 -11.95
CA GLU A 40 -11.62 -14.02 -10.73
C GLU A 40 -10.69 -14.23 -9.53
N PHE A 41 -10.76 -13.31 -8.57
CA PHE A 41 -10.07 -13.48 -7.30
C PHE A 41 -10.78 -14.54 -6.46
N HIS A 42 -10.09 -15.62 -6.17
CA HIS A 42 -10.59 -16.58 -5.19
C HIS A 42 -10.56 -15.96 -3.80
N PRO A 43 -11.67 -16.03 -3.03
CA PRO A 43 -11.70 -15.48 -1.70
C PRO A 43 -10.72 -16.25 -0.80
N TYR A 44 -9.81 -15.53 -0.17
CA TYR A 44 -8.98 -16.07 0.89
C TYR A 44 -9.79 -16.26 2.17
N ALA A 45 -9.26 -17.04 3.10
CA ALA A 45 -9.83 -17.12 4.43
C ALA A 45 -9.89 -15.71 5.08
N PRO A 46 -10.84 -15.45 5.99
CA PRO A 46 -10.87 -14.20 6.75
C PRO A 46 -9.51 -13.91 7.40
N VAL A 47 -9.09 -12.64 7.38
CA VAL A 47 -7.74 -12.22 7.83
C VAL A 47 -7.43 -12.67 9.26
N ASP A 48 -8.42 -12.73 10.13
CA ASP A 48 -8.29 -13.19 11.50
C ASP A 48 -7.86 -14.67 11.63
N LYS A 49 -8.11 -15.47 10.59
CA LYS A 49 -7.75 -16.89 10.51
C LYS A 49 -6.42 -17.17 9.81
N LEU A 50 -5.86 -16.17 9.10
CA LEU A 50 -4.61 -16.33 8.38
C LEU A 50 -3.41 -16.24 9.34
N GLN A 51 -2.38 -17.06 9.09
CA GLN A 51 -1.09 -16.91 9.74
C GLN A 51 -0.29 -15.78 9.09
N LYS A 52 0.78 -15.30 9.78
CA LYS A 52 1.61 -14.19 9.30
C LYS A 52 2.24 -14.49 7.93
N GLU A 53 2.76 -15.68 7.77
CA GLU A 53 3.40 -16.17 6.54
C GLU A 53 2.40 -16.21 5.38
N GLU A 54 1.17 -16.67 5.63
CA GLU A 54 0.11 -16.72 4.62
C GLU A 54 -0.26 -15.31 4.13
N ILE A 55 -0.33 -14.32 5.02
CA ILE A 55 -0.59 -12.91 4.65
C ILE A 55 0.52 -12.39 3.74
N ILE A 56 1.79 -12.68 4.08
CA ILE A 56 2.95 -12.26 3.29
C ILE A 56 2.94 -12.91 1.91
N ASP A 57 2.61 -14.20 1.83
CA ASP A 57 2.53 -14.93 0.57
C ASP A 57 1.39 -14.41 -0.31
N ILE A 58 0.22 -14.12 0.26
CA ILE A 58 -0.90 -13.50 -0.46
C ILE A 58 -0.48 -12.14 -1.06
N VAL A 59 0.19 -11.29 -0.28
CA VAL A 59 0.69 -9.98 -0.75
C VAL A 59 1.72 -10.17 -1.88
N LYS A 60 2.58 -11.19 -1.78
CA LYS A 60 3.58 -11.52 -2.81
C LYS A 60 2.91 -12.02 -4.09
N GLU A 61 1.98 -12.97 -3.98
CA GLU A 61 1.25 -13.53 -5.12
C GLU A 61 0.37 -12.50 -5.80
N ALA A 62 -0.26 -11.60 -5.03
CA ALA A 62 -1.00 -10.48 -5.58
C ALA A 62 -0.12 -9.44 -6.31
N GLY A 63 1.20 -9.58 -6.29
CA GLY A 63 2.12 -8.69 -6.99
C GLY A 63 2.16 -7.27 -6.41
N ILE A 64 1.75 -7.06 -5.17
CA ILE A 64 1.67 -5.74 -4.56
C ILE A 64 3.07 -5.14 -4.39
N VAL A 65 3.25 -3.95 -4.97
CA VAL A 65 4.49 -3.17 -4.92
C VAL A 65 4.20 -1.72 -4.56
N GLY A 66 5.22 -1.00 -4.10
CA GLY A 66 5.12 0.44 -3.85
C GLY A 66 4.88 1.20 -5.16
N MET A 67 3.85 2.05 -5.21
CA MET A 67 3.47 2.81 -6.40
C MET A 67 3.91 4.28 -6.35
N GLY A 68 4.66 4.67 -5.34
CA GLY A 68 5.22 6.02 -5.18
C GLY A 68 6.58 6.24 -5.85
N GLY A 69 7.00 5.35 -6.77
CA GLY A 69 8.23 5.52 -7.55
C GLY A 69 9.07 4.26 -7.70
N ALA A 70 9.65 3.74 -6.63
CA ALA A 70 10.67 2.68 -6.70
C ALA A 70 10.12 1.27 -7.03
N GLY A 71 8.81 1.05 -6.98
CA GLY A 71 8.22 -0.27 -7.22
C GLY A 71 8.67 -1.33 -6.21
N PHE A 72 9.01 -0.93 -4.98
CA PHE A 72 9.56 -1.85 -4.00
C PHE A 72 8.53 -2.92 -3.61
N PRO A 73 8.91 -4.23 -3.63
CA PRO A 73 7.98 -5.31 -3.32
C PRO A 73 7.48 -5.25 -1.87
N THR A 74 6.16 -5.13 -1.69
CA THR A 74 5.55 -4.96 -0.37
C THR A 74 5.79 -6.15 0.54
N HIS A 75 5.75 -7.39 0.02
CA HIS A 75 6.04 -8.60 0.81
C HIS A 75 7.44 -8.59 1.42
N VAL A 76 8.44 -8.00 0.73
CA VAL A 76 9.80 -7.84 1.27
C VAL A 76 9.82 -6.83 2.41
N LYS A 77 9.09 -5.72 2.26
CA LYS A 77 8.94 -4.71 3.31
C LYS A 77 8.24 -5.27 4.56
N LEU A 78 7.29 -6.19 4.37
CA LEU A 78 6.57 -6.86 5.46
C LEU A 78 7.34 -8.02 6.10
N SER A 79 8.53 -8.35 5.59
CA SER A 79 9.39 -9.43 6.11
C SER A 79 10.74 -8.88 6.60
N PRO A 80 10.75 -7.98 7.61
CA PRO A 80 12.00 -7.47 8.16
C PRO A 80 12.78 -8.59 8.87
N LYS A 81 14.11 -8.42 8.98
CA LYS A 81 15.00 -9.40 9.62
C LYS A 81 14.63 -9.67 11.08
N ASP A 82 14.20 -8.64 11.80
CA ASP A 82 13.86 -8.68 13.23
C ASP A 82 12.41 -8.17 13.43
N PRO A 83 11.38 -8.97 13.11
CA PRO A 83 9.96 -8.51 13.18
C PRO A 83 9.55 -8.14 14.61
N ASP A 84 10.10 -8.78 15.63
CA ASP A 84 9.80 -8.52 17.05
C ASP A 84 10.29 -7.15 17.54
N LYS A 85 11.19 -6.51 16.79
CA LYS A 85 11.69 -5.16 17.08
C LYS A 85 10.87 -4.05 16.43
N ILE A 86 9.85 -4.39 15.66
CA ILE A 86 8.98 -3.40 15.04
C ILE A 86 8.01 -2.89 16.09
N GLU A 87 8.18 -1.64 16.50
CA GLU A 87 7.34 -0.96 17.49
C GLU A 87 6.22 -0.17 16.85
N TYR A 88 6.40 0.27 15.61
CA TYR A 88 5.43 1.12 14.91
C TYR A 88 5.23 0.71 13.45
N VAL A 89 3.98 0.74 13.02
CA VAL A 89 3.60 0.70 11.59
C VAL A 89 2.95 2.04 11.26
N ILE A 90 3.60 2.81 10.41
CA ILE A 90 3.14 4.15 10.05
C ILE A 90 2.50 4.11 8.67
N ALA A 91 1.20 4.38 8.60
CA ALA A 91 0.53 4.67 7.35
C ALA A 91 0.79 6.13 6.99
N ASN A 92 1.55 6.33 5.91
CA ASN A 92 1.87 7.64 5.38
C ASN A 92 0.64 8.23 4.66
N CYS A 93 -0.08 9.10 5.37
CA CYS A 93 -1.22 9.86 4.87
C CYS A 93 -0.86 11.35 4.67
N ALA A 94 0.42 11.68 4.63
CA ALA A 94 0.91 13.03 4.39
C ALA A 94 1.02 13.26 2.87
N GLU A 95 -0.01 13.84 2.29
CA GLU A 95 -0.10 14.21 0.88
C GLU A 95 0.50 15.60 0.67
N CYS A 96 1.83 15.67 0.64
CA CYS A 96 2.56 16.94 0.61
C CYS A 96 2.85 17.48 -0.80
N GLU A 97 2.62 16.69 -1.85
CA GLU A 97 2.83 17.14 -3.23
C GLU A 97 1.74 18.14 -3.64
N PRO A 98 2.13 19.31 -4.21
CA PRO A 98 1.16 20.30 -4.67
C PRO A 98 0.18 19.72 -5.71
N TYR A 99 -1.07 20.14 -5.61
CA TYR A 99 -2.17 19.77 -6.51
C TYR A 99 -2.60 18.30 -6.48
N LEU A 100 -1.95 17.43 -5.71
CA LEU A 100 -2.40 16.06 -5.50
C LEU A 100 -3.51 16.01 -4.45
N THR A 101 -4.55 15.23 -4.71
CA THR A 101 -5.71 15.03 -3.85
C THR A 101 -6.18 13.56 -3.81
N SER A 102 -5.41 12.65 -4.38
CA SER A 102 -5.75 11.23 -4.46
C SER A 102 -5.79 10.56 -3.09
N ASP A 103 -4.83 10.89 -2.21
CA ASP A 103 -4.78 10.33 -0.87
C ASP A 103 -5.87 10.93 0.02
N TYR A 104 -6.13 12.24 -0.11
CA TYR A 104 -7.25 12.90 0.54
C TYR A 104 -8.58 12.20 0.19
N ARG A 105 -8.83 11.99 -1.11
CA ARG A 105 -10.04 11.32 -1.59
C ARG A 105 -10.14 9.90 -1.06
N ARG A 106 -9.02 9.17 -1.05
CA ARG A 106 -8.97 7.81 -0.49
C ARG A 106 -9.31 7.78 0.99
N MET A 107 -8.76 8.69 1.79
CA MET A 107 -9.07 8.81 3.21
C MET A 107 -10.54 9.13 3.48
N MET A 108 -11.17 9.94 2.62
CA MET A 108 -12.56 10.36 2.79
C MET A 108 -13.56 9.34 2.22
N GLU A 109 -13.24 8.70 1.11
CA GLU A 109 -14.17 7.81 0.40
C GLU A 109 -14.07 6.35 0.84
N GLU A 110 -12.87 5.90 1.23
CA GLU A 110 -12.58 4.50 1.57
C GLU A 110 -11.78 4.37 2.89
N PRO A 111 -12.15 5.09 3.97
CA PRO A 111 -11.39 5.07 5.22
C PRO A 111 -11.33 3.68 5.85
N ASP A 112 -12.37 2.86 5.66
CA ASP A 112 -12.40 1.47 6.14
C ASP A 112 -11.29 0.62 5.51
N LYS A 113 -11.02 0.82 4.21
CA LYS A 113 -9.95 0.10 3.51
C LYS A 113 -8.57 0.52 4.01
N LEU A 114 -8.38 1.82 4.30
CA LEU A 114 -7.14 2.34 4.87
C LEU A 114 -6.88 1.74 6.26
N ILE A 115 -7.87 1.82 7.15
CA ILE A 115 -7.77 1.29 8.51
C ILE A 115 -7.63 -0.24 8.48
N GLY A 116 -8.40 -0.92 7.62
CA GLY A 116 -8.31 -2.37 7.43
C GLY A 116 -6.92 -2.80 6.96
N GLY A 117 -6.34 -2.10 6.00
CA GLY A 117 -4.98 -2.35 5.52
C GLY A 117 -3.93 -2.18 6.64
N LEU A 118 -4.04 -1.14 7.45
CA LEU A 118 -3.17 -0.94 8.60
C LEU A 118 -3.31 -2.09 9.63
N LYS A 119 -4.53 -2.54 9.90
CA LYS A 119 -4.79 -3.69 10.80
C LYS A 119 -4.17 -4.99 10.28
N ILE A 120 -4.25 -5.24 8.98
CA ILE A 120 -3.58 -6.40 8.36
C ILE A 120 -2.08 -6.33 8.59
N MET A 121 -1.47 -5.17 8.40
CA MET A 121 -0.03 -4.99 8.65
C MET A 121 0.32 -5.16 10.13
N LEU A 122 -0.49 -4.63 11.05
CA LEU A 122 -0.28 -4.77 12.49
C LEU A 122 -0.35 -6.24 12.95
N LYS A 123 -1.15 -7.08 12.27
CA LYS A 123 -1.19 -8.51 12.57
C LYS A 123 0.15 -9.22 12.34
N LEU A 124 1.05 -8.65 11.54
CA LEU A 124 2.37 -9.22 11.26
C LEU A 124 3.37 -8.95 12.40
N PHE A 125 3.11 -7.94 13.24
CA PHE A 125 4.06 -7.44 14.24
C PHE A 125 3.38 -7.35 15.61
N ASP A 126 3.65 -8.30 16.50
CA ASP A 126 2.93 -8.47 17.77
C ASP A 126 3.03 -7.26 18.70
N ASN A 127 4.15 -6.53 18.65
CA ASN A 127 4.43 -5.40 19.53
C ASN A 127 4.15 -4.04 18.89
N ALA A 128 3.70 -4.02 17.63
CA ALA A 128 3.60 -2.77 16.88
C ALA A 128 2.32 -1.99 17.21
N HIS A 129 2.48 -0.67 17.22
CA HIS A 129 1.39 0.30 17.29
C HIS A 129 1.22 0.98 15.92
N GLY A 130 -0.02 1.15 15.49
CA GLY A 130 -0.37 1.77 14.20
C GLY A 130 -0.48 3.29 14.30
N ILE A 131 0.12 4.00 13.36
CA ILE A 131 -0.01 5.45 13.26
C ILE A 131 -0.57 5.82 11.88
N LEU A 132 -1.70 6.52 11.86
CA LEU A 132 -2.21 7.20 10.68
C LEU A 132 -1.68 8.64 10.72
N ALA A 133 -0.68 8.95 9.92
CA ALA A 133 0.03 10.23 9.94
C ALA A 133 -0.51 11.17 8.86
N VAL A 134 -1.35 12.13 9.23
CA VAL A 134 -2.11 13.02 8.34
C VAL A 134 -1.68 14.47 8.54
N GLU A 135 -1.51 15.25 7.46
CA GLU A 135 -1.21 16.68 7.59
C GLU A 135 -2.38 17.50 8.13
N ASP A 136 -2.08 18.54 8.93
CA ASP A 136 -3.05 19.38 9.65
C ASP A 136 -3.92 20.26 8.75
N ASN A 137 -3.58 20.36 7.45
CA ASN A 137 -4.42 20.99 6.43
C ASN A 137 -5.62 20.11 5.98
N LYS A 138 -5.77 18.90 6.55
CA LYS A 138 -6.87 17.96 6.28
C LYS A 138 -7.66 17.65 7.58
N PRO A 139 -8.28 18.65 8.24
CA PRO A 139 -8.93 18.46 9.54
C PRO A 139 -10.14 17.54 9.49
N ASP A 140 -10.83 17.45 8.37
CA ASP A 140 -11.93 16.54 8.11
C ASP A 140 -11.49 15.08 8.09
N CYS A 141 -10.40 14.76 7.37
CA CYS A 141 -9.78 13.44 7.40
C CYS A 141 -9.35 13.04 8.82
N ILE A 142 -8.68 13.95 9.52
CA ILE A 142 -8.22 13.72 10.91
C ILE A 142 -9.41 13.40 11.81
N SER A 143 -10.49 14.18 11.70
CA SER A 143 -11.71 14.00 12.49
C SER A 143 -12.38 12.67 12.20
N LEU A 144 -12.54 12.34 10.92
CA LEU A 144 -13.14 11.08 10.46
C LEU A 144 -12.33 9.88 10.97
N LEU A 145 -11.03 9.86 10.72
CA LEU A 145 -10.17 8.74 11.11
C LEU A 145 -10.11 8.58 12.64
N LYS A 146 -10.04 9.66 13.41
CA LYS A 146 -10.14 9.63 14.88
C LYS A 146 -11.45 9.04 15.37
N GLN A 147 -12.56 9.40 14.73
CA GLN A 147 -13.88 8.86 15.08
C GLN A 147 -13.94 7.35 14.82
N MET A 148 -13.41 6.89 13.68
CA MET A 148 -13.44 5.50 13.29
C MET A 148 -12.50 4.62 14.12
N THR A 149 -11.38 5.16 14.57
CA THR A 149 -10.37 4.42 15.36
C THR A 149 -10.50 4.61 16.87
N LYS A 150 -11.51 5.38 17.36
CA LYS A 150 -11.64 5.75 18.78
C LYS A 150 -11.68 4.57 19.77
N ASN A 151 -12.17 3.43 19.31
CA ASN A 151 -12.29 2.20 20.11
C ASN A 151 -11.16 1.20 19.83
N ASP A 152 -10.16 1.59 19.06
CA ASP A 152 -9.02 0.76 18.71
C ASP A 152 -7.76 1.31 19.39
N PRO A 153 -7.36 0.73 20.54
CA PRO A 153 -6.22 1.25 21.30
C PRO A 153 -4.88 1.04 20.59
N GLN A 154 -4.85 0.19 19.55
CA GLN A 154 -3.63 -0.10 18.79
C GLN A 154 -3.37 0.92 17.69
N ILE A 155 -4.31 1.84 17.39
CA ILE A 155 -4.17 2.80 16.30
C ILE A 155 -4.30 4.22 16.82
N THR A 156 -3.35 5.07 16.45
CA THR A 156 -3.36 6.51 16.73
C THR A 156 -3.41 7.31 15.42
N VAL A 157 -4.25 8.36 15.39
CA VAL A 157 -4.24 9.36 14.32
C VAL A 157 -3.41 10.55 14.74
N LYS A 158 -2.28 10.78 14.07
CA LYS A 158 -1.35 11.88 14.37
C LYS A 158 -1.47 12.99 13.33
N ALA A 159 -1.81 14.19 13.79
CA ALA A 159 -1.79 15.39 12.97
C ALA A 159 -0.34 15.88 12.83
N LEU A 160 0.11 16.02 11.59
CA LEU A 160 1.45 16.50 11.23
C LEU A 160 1.36 17.91 10.70
N LYS A 161 2.38 18.72 10.97
CA LYS A 161 2.45 20.06 10.41
C LYS A 161 2.59 19.99 8.88
N THR A 162 1.71 20.70 8.17
CA THR A 162 1.78 20.82 6.71
C THR A 162 3.09 21.46 6.29
N LYS A 163 3.88 20.76 5.51
CA LYS A 163 5.13 21.24 4.89
C LYS A 163 5.60 20.29 3.80
N TYR A 164 6.45 20.78 2.91
CA TYR A 164 7.12 19.95 1.91
C TYR A 164 8.58 19.66 2.34
N PRO A 165 9.04 18.39 2.27
CA PRO A 165 8.35 17.14 1.91
C PRO A 165 7.93 16.32 3.15
N GLN A 166 6.78 16.61 3.74
CA GLN A 166 6.31 15.93 4.98
C GLN A 166 6.12 14.42 4.79
N GLY A 167 5.70 13.99 3.57
CA GLY A 167 5.52 12.59 3.22
C GLY A 167 6.80 11.83 2.91
N ALA A 168 7.97 12.48 2.88
CA ALA A 168 9.24 11.79 2.71
C ALA A 168 9.52 10.89 3.92
N GLU A 169 9.92 9.63 3.67
CA GLU A 169 10.02 8.58 4.70
C GLU A 169 10.75 9.03 5.99
N ARG A 170 11.95 9.57 5.85
CA ARG A 170 12.72 10.03 7.02
C ARG A 170 12.07 11.21 7.73
N GLN A 171 11.49 12.14 6.96
CA GLN A 171 10.80 13.29 7.53
C GLN A 171 9.55 12.85 8.30
N LEU A 172 8.81 11.89 7.76
CA LEU A 172 7.64 11.31 8.39
C LEU A 172 7.99 10.64 9.73
N ILE A 173 9.04 9.80 9.74
CA ILE A 173 9.54 9.12 10.95
C ILE A 173 9.92 10.15 12.04
N TYR A 174 10.61 11.24 11.69
CA TYR A 174 10.97 12.28 12.66
C TYR A 174 9.77 13.08 13.18
N ALA A 175 8.66 13.12 12.44
CA ALA A 175 7.46 13.86 12.81
C ALA A 175 6.46 13.02 13.62
N THR A 176 6.59 11.69 13.57
CA THR A 176 5.74 10.73 14.31
C THR A 176 6.41 10.23 15.58
#